data_ed814c7d4ab56bc1c9eeca8de25e2e68
#
_entry.id   ed814c7d4ab56bc1c9eeca8de25e2e68
#
_cell.length_a   1.000
_cell.length_b   1.000
_cell.length_c   1.000
_cell.angle_alpha   90.00
_cell.angle_beta   90.00
_cell.angle_gamma   90.00
#
_symmetry.space_group_name_H-M   'P 1'
#
loop_
_entity.id
_entity.type
_entity.pdbx_description
1 polymer ?
#
loop_
_entity_poly.entity_id
_entity_poly.type
_entity_poly.pdbx_seq_one_letter_code
_entity_poly.pdbx_strand_id
1 'polypeptide(L)'
;VRPNGVLVPVRDYNTLRQLDWVLEQPDSEGRDVVVLTVRVLGPGQHGTADDQMFSEYEQQLFTRVVAVAERHGRRVTLLVAPGANVFDALAQSAVQLRSGSIVVGESEVMTPERQALLLGEAWDRTPHDMDLATRFVVLCKTGHVKRYSLGAHTPDLSGQDIDQIHRLWVDAVRAVGPDVHHRDIVSVALSAMEDDLSGARREELLARLRQYSAKAS
;
A
#
# COMPACT_ATOMS: atom_id res chain seq x y z
N VAL A 1 -16.98 5.41 -9.16
CA VAL A 1 -16.35 4.40 -8.28
C VAL A 1 -16.60 4.83 -6.84
N ARG A 2 -17.09 3.92 -6.01
CA ARG A 2 -17.33 4.17 -4.60
C ARG A 2 -16.01 4.14 -3.83
N PRO A 3 -15.87 4.93 -2.74
CA PRO A 3 -14.73 4.83 -1.85
C PRO A 3 -14.55 3.40 -1.30
N ASN A 4 -13.33 3.08 -0.85
CA ASN A 4 -12.98 1.76 -0.32
C ASN A 4 -13.03 0.62 -1.35
N GLY A 5 -12.94 0.93 -2.65
CA GLY A 5 -12.81 -0.03 -3.73
C GLY A 5 -11.47 -0.77 -3.72
N VAL A 6 -11.32 -1.71 -4.64
CA VAL A 6 -10.07 -2.46 -4.86
C VAL A 6 -9.43 -2.00 -6.17
N LEU A 7 -8.19 -1.51 -6.11
CA LEU A 7 -7.40 -1.15 -7.27
C LEU A 7 -6.50 -2.34 -7.66
N VAL A 8 -6.62 -2.81 -8.90
CA VAL A 8 -5.86 -3.95 -9.43
C VAL A 8 -5.03 -3.48 -10.61
N PRO A 9 -3.75 -3.16 -10.40
CA PRO A 9 -2.85 -2.84 -11.50
C PRO A 9 -2.58 -4.06 -12.37
N VAL A 10 -2.68 -3.88 -13.68
CA VAL A 10 -2.38 -4.91 -14.68
C VAL A 10 -1.42 -4.35 -15.73
N ARG A 11 -0.42 -5.12 -16.06
CA ARG A 11 0.56 -4.77 -17.09
C ARG A 11 0.53 -5.73 -18.27
N ASP A 12 0.28 -7.01 -18.02
CA ASP A 12 0.34 -8.07 -19.00
C ASP A 12 -0.97 -8.85 -18.98
N TYR A 13 -1.56 -9.04 -20.17
CA TYR A 13 -2.80 -9.82 -20.35
C TYR A 13 -2.59 -11.33 -20.12
N ASN A 14 -1.35 -11.82 -20.05
CA ASN A 14 -1.06 -13.23 -19.73
C ASN A 14 -1.04 -13.50 -18.23
N THR A 15 -0.94 -12.48 -17.41
CA THR A 15 -0.78 -12.59 -15.95
C THR A 15 -1.85 -11.79 -15.20
N LEU A 16 -3.09 -12.29 -15.23
CA LEU A 16 -4.22 -11.67 -14.52
C LEU A 16 -4.58 -12.38 -13.22
N ARG A 17 -3.64 -13.16 -12.63
CA ARG A 17 -3.85 -13.91 -11.38
C ARG A 17 -4.32 -13.04 -10.21
N GLN A 18 -3.80 -11.82 -10.10
CA GLN A 18 -4.22 -10.89 -9.05
C GLN A 18 -5.68 -10.44 -9.23
N LEU A 19 -6.15 -10.31 -10.47
CA LEU A 19 -7.55 -10.01 -10.76
C LEU A 19 -8.45 -11.22 -10.43
N ASP A 20 -8.10 -12.41 -10.90
CA ASP A 20 -8.82 -13.65 -10.57
C ASP A 20 -8.95 -13.79 -9.05
N TRP A 21 -7.83 -13.67 -8.34
CA TRP A 21 -7.81 -13.75 -6.88
C TRP A 21 -8.72 -12.72 -6.21
N VAL A 22 -8.70 -11.45 -6.64
CA VAL A 22 -9.58 -10.40 -6.09
C VAL A 22 -11.04 -10.73 -6.31
N LEU A 23 -11.40 -11.23 -7.50
CA LEU A 23 -12.78 -11.54 -7.84
C LEU A 23 -13.32 -12.78 -7.10
N GLU A 24 -12.44 -13.67 -6.65
CA GLU A 24 -12.77 -14.83 -5.82
C GLU A 24 -12.94 -14.48 -4.33
N GLN A 25 -12.38 -13.34 -3.87
CA GLN A 25 -12.46 -13.01 -2.43
C GLN A 25 -13.86 -12.55 -2.03
N PRO A 26 -14.46 -13.15 -0.98
CA PRO A 26 -15.76 -12.71 -0.44
C PRO A 26 -15.72 -11.22 0.00
N ASP A 27 -14.60 -10.78 0.58
CA ASP A 27 -14.41 -9.39 1.03
C ASP A 27 -14.45 -8.36 -0.11
N SER A 28 -14.35 -8.80 -1.36
CA SER A 28 -14.50 -7.95 -2.53
C SER A 28 -15.95 -7.84 -3.02
N GLU A 29 -16.85 -8.68 -2.49
CA GLU A 29 -18.28 -8.57 -2.81
C GLU A 29 -18.83 -7.22 -2.33
N GLY A 30 -19.54 -6.52 -3.21
CA GLY A 30 -20.07 -5.19 -2.94
C GLY A 30 -19.06 -4.05 -3.02
N ARG A 31 -17.77 -4.33 -3.23
CA ARG A 31 -16.74 -3.31 -3.49
C ARG A 31 -16.52 -3.13 -4.99
N ASP A 32 -16.27 -1.89 -5.40
CA ASP A 32 -15.93 -1.61 -6.78
C ASP A 32 -14.50 -2.10 -7.05
N VAL A 33 -14.31 -2.85 -8.15
CA VAL A 33 -13.00 -3.30 -8.61
C VAL A 33 -12.58 -2.43 -9.79
N VAL A 34 -11.49 -1.71 -9.63
CA VAL A 34 -10.90 -0.87 -10.68
C VAL A 34 -9.63 -1.55 -11.19
N VAL A 35 -9.63 -1.91 -12.46
CA VAL A 35 -8.45 -2.46 -13.13
C VAL A 35 -7.71 -1.31 -13.80
N LEU A 36 -6.48 -1.09 -13.37
CA LEU A 36 -5.63 0.01 -13.80
C LEU A 36 -4.49 -0.48 -14.67
N THR A 37 -4.30 0.12 -15.83
CA THR A 37 -3.02 0.03 -16.56
C THR A 37 -2.32 1.39 -16.54
N VAL A 38 -1.00 1.38 -16.36
CA VAL A 38 -0.19 2.60 -16.36
C VAL A 38 0.48 2.76 -17.71
N ARG A 39 0.16 3.86 -18.38
CA ARG A 39 0.86 4.29 -19.59
C ARG A 39 2.07 5.11 -19.20
N VAL A 40 3.25 4.51 -19.26
CA VAL A 40 4.50 5.21 -18.93
C VAL A 40 4.84 6.17 -20.07
N LEU A 41 4.85 7.46 -19.75
CA LEU A 41 5.22 8.53 -20.68
C LEU A 41 6.73 8.73 -20.65
N GLY A 42 7.34 8.79 -21.83
CA GLY A 42 8.75 9.15 -21.98
C GLY A 42 9.03 10.62 -21.63
N PRO A 43 10.28 10.99 -21.38
CA PRO A 43 10.67 12.39 -21.12
C PRO A 43 10.22 13.29 -22.26
N GLY A 44 9.43 14.32 -21.96
CA GLY A 44 8.93 15.31 -22.92
C GLY A 44 7.67 14.93 -23.68
N GLN A 45 7.08 13.76 -23.44
CA GLN A 45 5.76 13.42 -23.92
C GLN A 45 4.70 14.01 -22.99
N HIS A 46 4.07 15.09 -23.44
CA HIS A 46 2.83 15.60 -22.83
C HIS A 46 1.68 14.91 -23.57
N GLY A 47 0.71 14.38 -22.80
CA GLY A 47 -0.45 13.70 -23.37
C GLY A 47 -1.11 14.55 -24.48
N THR A 48 -1.05 14.07 -25.71
CA THR A 48 -1.72 14.69 -26.86
C THR A 48 -3.14 14.12 -26.98
N ALA A 49 -3.99 14.73 -27.81
CA ALA A 49 -5.35 14.26 -28.05
C ALA A 49 -5.39 12.79 -28.56
N ASP A 50 -4.34 12.34 -29.23
CA ASP A 50 -4.17 10.93 -29.66
C ASP A 50 -3.96 9.97 -28.45
N ASP A 51 -3.49 10.46 -27.31
CA ASP A 51 -3.34 9.67 -26.08
C ASP A 51 -4.67 9.30 -25.41
N GLN A 52 -5.79 9.84 -25.89
CA GLN A 52 -7.13 9.48 -25.39
C GLN A 52 -7.67 8.17 -25.99
N MET A 53 -7.10 7.68 -27.09
CA MET A 53 -7.45 6.40 -27.65
C MET A 53 -6.64 5.27 -27.01
N PHE A 54 -7.31 4.16 -26.68
CA PHE A 54 -6.63 2.96 -26.21
C PHE A 54 -5.76 2.40 -27.33
N SER A 55 -4.50 2.09 -27.01
CA SER A 55 -3.63 1.36 -27.92
C SER A 55 -4.19 -0.04 -28.19
N GLU A 56 -3.76 -0.69 -29.28
CA GLU A 56 -4.15 -2.08 -29.57
C GLU A 56 -3.80 -3.02 -28.39
N TYR A 57 -2.69 -2.78 -27.72
CA TYR A 57 -2.29 -3.54 -26.54
C TYR A 57 -3.27 -3.34 -25.36
N GLU A 58 -3.67 -2.11 -25.08
CA GLU A 58 -4.64 -1.79 -24.02
C GLU A 58 -6.02 -2.38 -24.36
N GLN A 59 -6.42 -2.38 -25.62
CA GLN A 59 -7.68 -3.01 -26.07
C GLN A 59 -7.65 -4.53 -25.85
N GLN A 60 -6.55 -5.19 -26.20
CA GLN A 60 -6.39 -6.63 -25.97
C GLN A 60 -6.35 -6.94 -24.48
N LEU A 61 -5.62 -6.14 -23.67
CA LEU A 61 -5.56 -6.28 -22.23
C LEU A 61 -6.96 -6.16 -21.62
N PHE A 62 -7.70 -5.13 -21.97
CA PHE A 62 -9.04 -4.90 -21.42
C PHE A 62 -10.05 -5.96 -21.89
N THR A 63 -9.94 -6.46 -23.11
CA THR A 63 -10.75 -7.59 -23.57
C THR A 63 -10.53 -8.81 -22.67
N ARG A 64 -9.29 -9.13 -22.32
CA ARG A 64 -8.97 -10.23 -21.41
C ARG A 64 -9.47 -9.96 -19.99
N VAL A 65 -9.32 -8.74 -19.50
CA VAL A 65 -9.81 -8.34 -18.17
C VAL A 65 -11.33 -8.51 -18.08
N VAL A 66 -12.07 -8.06 -19.10
CA VAL A 66 -13.54 -8.23 -19.17
C VAL A 66 -13.91 -9.70 -19.17
N ALA A 67 -13.25 -10.54 -19.99
CA ALA A 67 -13.51 -11.97 -20.03
C ALA A 67 -13.25 -12.67 -18.68
N VAL A 68 -12.24 -12.22 -17.91
CA VAL A 68 -12.00 -12.70 -16.54
C VAL A 68 -13.15 -12.27 -15.62
N ALA A 69 -13.55 -11.00 -15.66
CA ALA A 69 -14.61 -10.47 -14.81
C ALA A 69 -15.97 -11.17 -15.09
N GLU A 70 -16.29 -11.41 -16.34
CA GLU A 70 -17.52 -12.11 -16.77
C GLU A 70 -17.57 -13.55 -16.25
N ARG A 71 -16.44 -14.28 -16.26
CA ARG A 71 -16.37 -15.64 -15.68
C ARG A 71 -16.74 -15.67 -14.20
N HIS A 72 -16.45 -14.60 -13.46
CA HIS A 72 -16.83 -14.43 -12.06
C HIS A 72 -18.19 -13.76 -11.86
N GLY A 73 -18.93 -13.44 -12.95
CA GLY A 73 -20.20 -12.71 -12.88
C GLY A 73 -20.06 -11.30 -12.28
N ARG A 74 -18.87 -10.70 -12.36
CA ARG A 74 -18.54 -9.41 -11.74
C ARG A 74 -18.31 -8.32 -12.80
N ARG A 75 -18.61 -7.09 -12.39
CA ARG A 75 -18.26 -5.89 -13.18
C ARG A 75 -17.00 -5.27 -12.67
N VAL A 76 -16.16 -4.77 -13.59
CA VAL A 76 -14.94 -4.03 -13.27
C VAL A 76 -14.93 -2.70 -14.02
N THR A 77 -14.29 -1.70 -13.42
CA THR A 77 -14.03 -0.43 -14.09
C THR A 77 -12.63 -0.47 -14.68
N LEU A 78 -12.47 -0.08 -15.93
CA LEU A 78 -11.18 -0.04 -16.62
C LEU A 78 -10.62 1.39 -16.58
N LEU A 79 -9.38 1.55 -16.19
CA LEU A 79 -8.70 2.84 -16.09
C LEU A 79 -7.31 2.76 -16.73
N VAL A 80 -6.98 3.78 -17.52
CA VAL A 80 -5.61 4.03 -17.99
C VAL A 80 -5.10 5.29 -17.30
N ALA A 81 -4.02 5.18 -16.55
CA ALA A 81 -3.38 6.33 -15.91
C ALA A 81 -2.04 6.63 -16.60
N PRO A 82 -1.86 7.83 -17.14
CA PRO A 82 -0.55 8.26 -17.61
C PRO A 82 0.36 8.55 -16.39
N GLY A 83 1.64 8.22 -16.49
CA GLY A 83 2.59 8.54 -15.42
C GLY A 83 4.05 8.39 -15.86
N ALA A 84 4.94 9.14 -15.20
CA ALA A 84 6.38 9.02 -15.43
C ALA A 84 6.95 7.72 -14.84
N ASN A 85 6.35 7.21 -13.76
CA ASN A 85 6.64 5.91 -13.20
C ASN A 85 5.37 5.22 -12.66
N VAL A 86 5.45 3.92 -12.56
CA VAL A 86 4.30 3.07 -12.20
C VAL A 86 3.83 3.32 -10.77
N PHE A 87 4.75 3.47 -9.81
CA PHE A 87 4.39 3.61 -8.40
C PHE A 87 3.72 4.95 -8.10
N ASP A 88 4.20 6.04 -8.70
CA ASP A 88 3.55 7.36 -8.56
C ASP A 88 2.15 7.35 -9.17
N ALA A 89 1.98 6.75 -10.35
CA ALA A 89 0.66 6.62 -10.97
C ALA A 89 -0.30 5.76 -10.13
N LEU A 90 0.20 4.69 -9.50
CA LEU A 90 -0.58 3.83 -8.59
C LEU A 90 -1.01 4.60 -7.33
N ALA A 91 -0.07 5.30 -6.67
CA ALA A 91 -0.35 6.07 -5.47
C ALA A 91 -1.38 7.17 -5.76
N GLN A 92 -1.20 7.95 -6.82
CA GLN A 92 -2.13 8.99 -7.25
C GLN A 92 -3.52 8.42 -7.56
N SER A 93 -3.59 7.32 -8.31
CA SER A 93 -4.87 6.69 -8.64
C SER A 93 -5.58 6.16 -7.40
N ALA A 94 -4.84 5.53 -6.48
CA ALA A 94 -5.40 5.00 -5.25
C ALA A 94 -5.95 6.11 -4.34
N VAL A 95 -5.25 7.24 -4.24
CA VAL A 95 -5.69 8.42 -3.49
C VAL A 95 -6.94 9.03 -4.13
N GLN A 96 -6.93 9.28 -5.43
CA GLN A 96 -8.07 9.88 -6.16
C GLN A 96 -9.33 9.02 -6.07
N LEU A 97 -9.18 7.70 -6.14
CA LEU A 97 -10.28 6.74 -6.03
C LEU A 97 -10.65 6.41 -4.59
N ARG A 98 -9.91 6.92 -3.60
CA ARG A 98 -10.02 6.55 -2.17
C ARG A 98 -10.07 5.02 -2.01
N SER A 99 -9.15 4.34 -2.67
CA SER A 99 -9.12 2.88 -2.71
C SER A 99 -8.78 2.31 -1.34
N GLY A 100 -9.55 1.33 -0.87
CA GLY A 100 -9.28 0.65 0.40
C GLY A 100 -8.16 -0.40 0.28
N SER A 101 -7.86 -0.84 -0.95
CA SER A 101 -6.75 -1.76 -1.20
C SER A 101 -6.21 -1.65 -2.62
N ILE A 102 -4.90 -1.91 -2.76
CA ILE A 102 -4.19 -2.10 -4.03
C ILE A 102 -3.69 -3.53 -4.03
N VAL A 103 -4.04 -4.32 -5.05
CA VAL A 103 -3.66 -5.74 -5.16
C VAL A 103 -2.81 -5.96 -6.39
N VAL A 104 -1.56 -6.38 -6.20
CA VAL A 104 -0.61 -6.64 -7.29
C VAL A 104 -0.12 -8.09 -7.29
N GLY A 105 0.39 -8.55 -8.42
CA GLY A 105 1.22 -9.74 -8.48
C GLY A 105 2.67 -9.45 -8.07
N GLU A 106 3.38 -10.48 -7.60
CA GLU A 106 4.81 -10.39 -7.34
C GLU A 106 5.55 -10.06 -8.65
N SER A 107 6.45 -9.07 -8.57
CA SER A 107 7.29 -8.66 -9.70
C SER A 107 8.32 -9.73 -10.04
N GLU A 108 8.73 -9.83 -11.31
CA GLU A 108 9.83 -10.69 -11.73
C GLU A 108 11.21 -10.12 -11.36
N VAL A 109 11.27 -8.81 -11.16
CA VAL A 109 12.55 -8.08 -10.97
C VAL A 109 12.68 -7.46 -9.57
N MET A 110 11.64 -7.56 -8.73
CA MET A 110 11.62 -6.95 -7.39
C MET A 110 10.96 -7.90 -6.39
N THR A 111 11.46 -7.90 -5.15
CA THR A 111 10.79 -8.59 -4.04
C THR A 111 9.52 -7.83 -3.62
N PRO A 112 8.56 -8.50 -2.97
CA PRO A 112 7.37 -7.84 -2.42
C PRO A 112 7.68 -6.67 -1.48
N GLU A 113 8.73 -6.78 -0.65
CA GLU A 113 9.18 -5.72 0.25
C GLU A 113 9.68 -4.50 -0.53
N ARG A 114 10.42 -4.73 -1.62
CA ARG A 114 10.88 -3.62 -2.47
C ARG A 114 9.72 -2.95 -3.20
N GLN A 115 8.72 -3.72 -3.66
CA GLN A 115 7.50 -3.15 -4.23
C GLN A 115 6.76 -2.29 -3.18
N ALA A 116 6.63 -2.78 -1.94
CA ALA A 116 5.98 -2.06 -0.86
C ALA A 116 6.72 -0.78 -0.49
N LEU A 117 8.05 -0.82 -0.41
CA LEU A 117 8.87 0.36 -0.14
C LEU A 117 8.69 1.43 -1.21
N LEU A 118 8.81 1.08 -2.49
CA LEU A 118 8.67 2.03 -3.60
C LEU A 118 7.26 2.64 -3.68
N LEU A 119 6.23 1.84 -3.39
CA LEU A 119 4.86 2.35 -3.33
C LEU A 119 4.66 3.24 -2.09
N GLY A 120 5.25 2.91 -0.94
CA GLY A 120 5.23 3.76 0.26
C GLY A 120 5.89 5.12 -0.01
N GLU A 121 7.08 5.13 -0.61
CA GLU A 121 7.75 6.37 -1.01
C GLU A 121 6.92 7.22 -1.99
N ALA A 122 6.21 6.58 -2.92
CA ALA A 122 5.31 7.27 -3.86
C ALA A 122 4.05 7.80 -3.13
N TRP A 123 3.52 7.02 -2.17
CA TRP A 123 2.41 7.41 -1.34
C TRP A 123 2.72 8.66 -0.52
N ASP A 124 3.87 8.71 0.14
CA ASP A 124 4.31 9.84 0.95
C ASP A 124 4.50 11.14 0.14
N ARG A 125 4.86 11.00 -1.14
CA ARG A 125 4.96 12.15 -2.07
C ARG A 125 3.62 12.60 -2.63
N THR A 126 2.58 11.76 -2.57
CA THR A 126 1.25 12.05 -3.13
C THR A 126 0.42 12.82 -2.10
N PRO A 127 -0.06 14.04 -2.39
CA PRO A 127 -0.95 14.75 -1.47
C PRO A 127 -2.23 13.95 -1.21
N HIS A 128 -2.54 13.68 0.05
CA HIS A 128 -3.73 12.93 0.47
C HIS A 128 -4.18 13.34 1.87
N ASP A 129 -5.41 12.96 2.21
CA ASP A 129 -5.95 13.20 3.55
C ASP A 129 -5.20 12.34 4.58
N MET A 130 -4.90 12.91 5.74
CA MET A 130 -4.12 12.25 6.80
C MET A 130 -4.77 10.97 7.35
N ASP A 131 -6.10 10.86 7.22
CA ASP A 131 -6.88 9.69 7.68
C ASP A 131 -7.08 8.63 6.59
N LEU A 132 -6.56 8.87 5.37
CA LEU A 132 -6.65 7.90 4.29
C LEU A 132 -5.70 6.72 4.55
N ALA A 133 -6.27 5.54 4.72
CA ALA A 133 -5.55 4.28 4.87
C ALA A 133 -5.85 3.36 3.69
N THR A 134 -4.82 2.80 3.09
CA THR A 134 -4.93 1.86 1.98
C THR A 134 -4.09 0.62 2.26
N ARG A 135 -4.63 -0.56 2.02
CA ARG A 135 -3.90 -1.82 2.17
C ARG A 135 -3.21 -2.18 0.86
N PHE A 136 -1.91 -2.38 0.89
CA PHE A 136 -1.16 -2.91 -0.24
C PHE A 136 -0.98 -4.41 -0.10
N VAL A 137 -1.38 -5.17 -1.10
CA VAL A 137 -1.40 -6.64 -1.10
C VAL A 137 -0.59 -7.16 -2.27
N VAL A 138 0.38 -8.02 -2.01
CA VAL A 138 1.21 -8.66 -3.04
C VAL A 138 0.95 -10.15 -3.05
N LEU A 139 0.48 -10.66 -4.19
CA LEU A 139 0.30 -12.10 -4.43
C LEU A 139 1.61 -12.71 -4.89
N CYS A 140 2.27 -13.49 -4.02
CA CYS A 140 3.51 -14.18 -4.34
C CYS A 140 3.27 -15.34 -5.32
N LYS A 141 4.29 -15.66 -6.12
CA LYS A 141 4.27 -16.81 -7.05
C LYS A 141 4.03 -18.14 -6.34
N THR A 142 4.46 -18.22 -5.09
CA THR A 142 4.29 -19.38 -4.19
C THR A 142 2.86 -19.55 -3.64
N GLY A 143 1.95 -18.62 -3.94
CA GLY A 143 0.58 -18.62 -3.39
C GLY A 143 0.43 -17.87 -2.06
N HIS A 144 1.52 -17.48 -1.40
CA HIS A 144 1.46 -16.65 -0.21
C HIS A 144 1.01 -15.22 -0.54
N VAL A 145 0.38 -14.56 0.42
CA VAL A 145 -0.10 -13.18 0.31
C VAL A 145 0.61 -12.33 1.34
N LYS A 146 1.37 -11.32 0.89
CA LYS A 146 1.97 -10.32 1.76
C LYS A 146 1.11 -9.07 1.81
N ARG A 147 0.96 -8.48 3.00
CA ARG A 147 0.12 -7.31 3.24
C ARG A 147 0.93 -6.23 3.91
N TYR A 148 0.77 -5.00 3.43
CA TYR A 148 1.41 -3.79 3.94
C TYR A 148 0.33 -2.72 4.09
N SER A 149 0.53 -1.77 5.01
CA SER A 149 -0.35 -0.62 5.19
C SER A 149 0.28 0.64 4.63
N LEU A 150 -0.51 1.45 3.93
CA LEU A 150 -0.14 2.77 3.42
C LEU A 150 -1.02 3.81 4.09
N GLY A 151 -0.42 4.93 4.52
CA GLY A 151 -1.13 6.00 5.22
C GLY A 151 -1.48 5.65 6.66
N ALA A 152 -2.52 6.29 7.20
CA ALA A 152 -2.93 6.12 8.59
C ALA A 152 -3.41 4.68 8.86
N HIS A 153 -2.78 4.03 9.80
CA HIS A 153 -3.18 2.72 10.28
C HIS A 153 -2.87 2.60 11.79
N THR A 154 -3.68 1.85 12.49
CA THR A 154 -3.40 1.53 13.89
C THR A 154 -2.30 0.45 13.93
N PRO A 155 -1.16 0.71 14.59
CA PRO A 155 -0.14 -0.33 14.77
C PRO A 155 -0.71 -1.50 15.57
N ASP A 156 -0.36 -2.72 15.16
CA ASP A 156 -0.72 -3.92 15.89
C ASP A 156 0.28 -4.11 17.04
N LEU A 157 -0.17 -3.80 18.26
CA LEU A 157 0.63 -3.92 19.47
C LEU A 157 0.35 -5.24 20.17
N SER A 158 1.40 -5.98 20.51
CA SER A 158 1.27 -7.18 21.33
C SER A 158 0.87 -6.84 22.78
N GLY A 159 0.35 -7.83 23.53
CA GLY A 159 0.08 -7.64 24.97
C GLY A 159 1.32 -7.20 25.76
N GLN A 160 2.51 -7.66 25.34
CA GLN A 160 3.79 -7.24 25.98
C GLN A 160 4.10 -5.77 25.72
N ASP A 161 3.81 -5.25 24.52
CA ASP A 161 4.01 -3.83 24.21
C ASP A 161 3.08 -2.96 25.05
N ILE A 162 1.82 -3.38 25.17
CA ILE A 162 0.81 -2.69 25.99
C ILE A 162 1.25 -2.66 27.46
N ASP A 163 1.70 -3.78 28.01
CA ASP A 163 2.22 -3.88 29.38
C ASP A 163 3.47 -3.00 29.58
N GLN A 164 4.33 -2.91 28.57
CA GLN A 164 5.50 -2.04 28.63
C GLN A 164 5.10 -0.56 28.65
N ILE A 165 4.19 -0.15 27.78
CA ILE A 165 3.64 1.21 27.78
C ILE A 165 3.02 1.54 29.14
N HIS A 166 2.27 0.61 29.72
CA HIS A 166 1.66 0.81 31.03
C HIS A 166 2.70 0.98 32.16
N ARG A 167 3.74 0.14 32.21
CA ARG A 167 4.83 0.29 33.18
C ARG A 167 5.51 1.64 33.08
N LEU A 168 5.88 2.06 31.87
CA LEU A 168 6.49 3.37 31.62
C LEU A 168 5.56 4.51 32.04
N TRP A 169 4.27 4.37 31.81
CA TRP A 169 3.28 5.36 32.25
C TRP A 169 3.24 5.47 33.79
N VAL A 170 3.19 4.34 34.51
CA VAL A 170 3.19 4.35 36.00
C VAL A 170 4.42 5.07 36.52
N ASP A 171 5.61 4.81 35.98
CA ASP A 171 6.84 5.44 36.38
C ASP A 171 6.84 6.95 36.08
N ALA A 172 6.34 7.33 34.89
CA ALA A 172 6.23 8.74 34.50
C ALA A 172 5.24 9.51 35.38
N VAL A 173 4.09 8.94 35.71
CA VAL A 173 3.11 9.55 36.63
C VAL A 173 3.71 9.80 38.00
N ARG A 174 4.52 8.87 38.52
CA ARG A 174 5.21 9.04 39.81
C ARG A 174 6.24 10.16 39.79
N ALA A 175 6.91 10.35 38.65
CA ALA A 175 8.00 11.32 38.55
C ALA A 175 7.53 12.72 38.10
N VAL A 176 6.52 12.81 37.25
CA VAL A 176 6.07 14.05 36.60
C VAL A 176 4.73 14.53 37.16
N GLY A 177 3.80 13.63 37.45
CA GLY A 177 2.46 13.94 37.94
C GLY A 177 1.31 13.21 37.23
N PRO A 178 0.07 13.35 37.74
CA PRO A 178 -1.08 12.56 37.31
C PRO A 178 -1.62 12.94 35.91
N ASP A 179 -1.21 14.06 35.36
CA ASP A 179 -1.71 14.56 34.09
C ASP A 179 -1.06 13.88 32.84
N VAL A 180 -0.09 12.98 33.07
CA VAL A 180 0.56 12.21 32.03
C VAL A 180 -0.35 11.08 31.59
N HIS A 181 -0.56 10.94 30.29
CA HIS A 181 -1.36 9.87 29.67
C HIS A 181 -0.50 8.86 28.93
N HIS A 182 -1.02 7.66 28.69
CA HIS A 182 -0.33 6.61 27.90
C HIS A 182 0.11 7.10 26.51
N ARG A 183 -0.72 7.92 25.84
CA ARG A 183 -0.39 8.52 24.55
C ARG A 183 0.86 9.41 24.63
N ASP A 184 1.08 10.07 25.74
CA ASP A 184 2.22 10.99 25.90
C ASP A 184 3.53 10.18 25.99
N ILE A 185 3.49 9.01 26.64
CA ILE A 185 4.59 8.04 26.66
C ILE A 185 4.94 7.59 25.23
N VAL A 186 3.94 7.21 24.45
CA VAL A 186 4.14 6.78 23.06
C VAL A 186 4.70 7.92 22.22
N SER A 187 4.15 9.12 22.35
CA SER A 187 4.61 10.30 21.58
C SER A 187 6.07 10.66 21.88
N VAL A 188 6.46 10.64 23.16
CA VAL A 188 7.85 10.89 23.56
C VAL A 188 8.78 9.80 23.05
N ALA A 189 8.37 8.54 23.14
CA ALA A 189 9.18 7.43 22.64
C ALA A 189 9.39 7.51 21.10
N LEU A 190 8.36 7.87 20.36
CA LEU A 190 8.44 8.06 18.91
C LEU A 190 9.35 9.23 18.53
N SER A 191 9.23 10.37 19.22
CA SER A 191 10.14 11.52 19.01
C SER A 191 11.60 11.16 19.29
N ALA A 192 11.86 10.46 20.40
CA ALA A 192 13.22 10.01 20.72
C ALA A 192 13.77 9.03 19.67
N MET A 193 12.92 8.15 19.13
CA MET A 193 13.29 7.24 18.05
C MET A 193 13.58 7.97 16.74
N GLU A 194 12.82 9.02 16.41
CA GLU A 194 13.04 9.88 15.26
C GLU A 194 14.38 10.62 15.35
N ASP A 195 14.69 11.18 16.52
CA ASP A 195 15.97 11.82 16.80
C ASP A 195 17.14 10.83 16.66
N ASP A 196 16.99 9.61 17.20
CA ASP A 196 17.99 8.54 17.07
C ASP A 196 18.21 8.10 15.62
N LEU A 197 17.13 8.00 14.82
CA LEU A 197 17.20 7.65 13.39
C LEU A 197 17.88 8.74 12.55
N SER A 198 17.74 10.00 12.99
CA SER A 198 18.35 11.16 12.30
C SER A 198 19.75 11.46 12.81
N GLY A 199 20.16 10.90 13.96
CA GLY A 199 21.37 11.22 14.70
C GLY A 199 22.46 10.14 14.64
N ALA A 200 23.42 10.28 15.55
CA ALA A 200 24.59 9.39 15.65
C ALA A 200 24.24 7.94 16.07
N ARG A 201 23.07 7.71 16.66
CA ARG A 201 22.62 6.39 17.13
C ARG A 201 21.86 5.57 16.09
N ARG A 202 21.78 6.08 14.86
CA ARG A 202 21.03 5.45 13.75
C ARG A 202 21.40 3.98 13.53
N GLU A 203 22.69 3.66 13.43
CA GLU A 203 23.13 2.29 13.16
C GLU A 203 22.83 1.33 14.30
N GLU A 204 22.96 1.79 15.55
CA GLU A 204 22.59 1.01 16.72
C GLU A 204 21.08 0.69 16.71
N LEU A 205 20.24 1.69 16.45
CA LEU A 205 18.79 1.51 16.38
C LEU A 205 18.38 0.56 15.23
N LEU A 206 18.98 0.71 14.05
CA LEU A 206 18.73 -0.19 12.93
C LEU A 206 19.17 -1.63 13.23
N ALA A 207 20.28 -1.83 13.93
CA ALA A 207 20.70 -3.16 14.35
C ALA A 207 19.69 -3.79 15.32
N ARG A 208 19.16 -3.03 16.27
CA ARG A 208 18.09 -3.50 17.18
C ARG A 208 16.82 -3.86 16.43
N LEU A 209 16.37 -3.04 15.47
CA LEU A 209 15.18 -3.33 14.67
C LEU A 209 15.33 -4.63 13.85
N ARG A 210 16.54 -4.87 13.27
CA ARG A 210 16.82 -6.13 12.56
C ARG A 210 16.71 -7.34 13.48
N GLN A 211 17.20 -7.24 14.74
CA GLN A 211 17.07 -8.33 15.72
C GLN A 211 15.61 -8.62 16.12
N TYR A 212 14.79 -7.56 16.25
CA TYR A 212 13.36 -7.73 16.55
C TYR A 212 12.61 -8.39 15.40
N SER A 213 12.83 -7.95 14.15
CA SER A 213 12.15 -8.54 12.99
C SER A 213 12.55 -9.99 12.75
N ALA A 214 13.81 -10.38 13.06
CA ALA A 214 14.26 -11.76 12.93
C ALA A 214 13.67 -12.71 14.00
N LYS A 215 13.19 -12.19 15.14
CA LYS A 215 12.52 -13.00 16.18
C LYS A 215 11.02 -13.19 15.93
N ALA A 216 10.43 -12.35 15.09
CA ALA A 216 9.01 -12.37 14.77
C ALA A 216 8.67 -13.22 13.51
N SER A 217 9.67 -13.72 12.80
CA SER A 217 9.57 -14.63 11.64
C SER A 217 9.74 -16.08 12.05
#